data_89d86320289dfe0faa1119db7c75f94e
#
_entry.id   89d86320289dfe0faa1119db7c75f94e
#
_cell.length_a   1.000
_cell.length_b   1.000
_cell.length_c   1.000
_cell.angle_alpha   90.00
_cell.angle_beta   90.00
_cell.angle_gamma   90.00
#
_symmetry.space_group_name_H-M   'P 1'
#
loop_
_entity.id
_entity.type
_entity.pdbx_description
1 polymer ?
#
loop_
_entity_poly.entity_id
_entity_poly.type
_entity_poly.pdbx_seq_one_letter_code
_entity_poly.pdbx_strand_id
1 'polypeptide(L)'
;MTQIPKLIATSVVRGSEKGQSHGGVYLLDFENQVAEQKIDWNTGDIDFAGRGWDRGLRGIEFTDAEIWIAASDELFCYDPEFRLIASYRNQYLRHCHEIYRRDNLLFLTSTGFDSLL
;
A
#
# COMPACT_ATOMS: atom_id res chain seq x y z
N MET A 1 -29.80 -1.17 -14.43
CA MET A 1 -29.14 -1.65 -13.19
C MET A 1 -27.72 -1.15 -13.13
N THR A 2 -27.35 -0.56 -12.02
CA THR A 2 -25.97 -0.12 -11.82
C THR A 2 -25.08 -1.32 -11.55
N GLN A 3 -24.05 -1.52 -12.34
CA GLN A 3 -23.07 -2.56 -12.11
C GLN A 3 -22.18 -2.17 -10.91
N ILE A 4 -21.99 -3.12 -10.00
CA ILE A 4 -21.08 -2.90 -8.88
C ILE A 4 -19.64 -3.06 -9.38
N PRO A 5 -18.79 -2.05 -9.28
CA PRO A 5 -17.41 -2.18 -9.71
C PRO A 5 -16.64 -3.14 -8.80
N LYS A 6 -15.58 -3.73 -9.34
CA LYS A 6 -14.60 -4.42 -8.49
C LYS A 6 -13.87 -3.40 -7.63
N LEU A 7 -13.63 -3.75 -6.38
CA LEU A 7 -12.95 -2.89 -5.44
C LEU A 7 -11.56 -3.42 -5.11
N ILE A 8 -10.65 -2.52 -4.86
CA ILE A 8 -9.37 -2.84 -4.28
C ILE A 8 -9.34 -2.35 -2.84
N ALA A 9 -8.85 -3.18 -1.94
CA ALA A 9 -8.77 -2.85 -0.53
C ALA A 9 -7.36 -3.12 -0.02
N THR A 10 -6.82 -2.17 0.73
CA THR A 10 -5.62 -2.36 1.51
C THR A 10 -5.98 -2.62 2.96
N SER A 11 -5.20 -3.42 3.64
CA SER A 11 -5.40 -3.72 5.05
C SER A 11 -4.13 -3.53 5.86
N VAL A 12 -4.31 -3.21 7.13
CA VAL A 12 -3.23 -3.07 8.11
C VAL A 12 -3.53 -3.98 9.29
N VAL A 13 -2.56 -4.79 9.68
CA VAL A 13 -2.63 -5.53 10.94
C VAL A 13 -1.79 -4.78 11.97
N ARG A 14 -2.46 -4.14 12.93
CA ARG A 14 -1.80 -3.33 13.95
C ARG A 14 -1.05 -4.23 14.95
N GLY A 15 0.11 -3.75 15.39
CA GLY A 15 0.93 -4.46 16.37
C GLY A 15 1.60 -5.72 15.85
N SER A 16 1.65 -5.94 14.53
CA SER A 16 2.31 -7.10 13.95
C SER A 16 3.81 -7.04 14.15
N GLU A 17 4.38 -8.19 14.54
CA GLU A 17 5.82 -8.36 14.72
C GLU A 17 6.47 -8.91 13.44
N LYS A 18 7.79 -8.93 13.42
CA LYS A 18 8.55 -9.53 12.32
C LYS A 18 8.13 -10.99 12.12
N GLY A 19 7.85 -11.34 10.88
CA GLY A 19 7.39 -12.69 10.51
C GLY A 19 5.88 -12.90 10.56
N GLN A 20 5.13 -11.93 11.09
CA GLN A 20 3.67 -11.92 11.05
C GLN A 20 3.18 -11.11 9.86
N SER A 21 1.94 -11.35 9.44
CA SER A 21 1.31 -10.52 8.41
C SER A 21 1.09 -9.10 8.92
N HIS A 22 1.50 -8.11 8.12
CA HIS A 22 1.26 -6.69 8.39
C HIS A 22 0.06 -6.16 7.62
N GLY A 23 -0.68 -7.03 6.96
CA GLY A 23 -1.81 -6.71 6.11
C GLY A 23 -1.59 -7.15 4.67
N GLY A 24 -2.39 -6.65 3.76
CA GLY A 24 -2.30 -7.02 2.37
C GLY A 24 -3.13 -6.16 1.45
N VAL A 25 -3.18 -6.55 0.19
CA VAL A 25 -4.02 -5.97 -0.84
C VAL A 25 -4.97 -7.04 -1.36
N TYR A 26 -6.26 -6.70 -1.45
CA TYR A 26 -7.32 -7.60 -1.86
C TYR A 26 -8.11 -7.00 -3.01
N LEU A 27 -8.40 -7.81 -4.01
CA LEU A 27 -9.37 -7.51 -5.05
C LEU A 27 -10.71 -8.13 -4.67
N LEU A 28 -11.75 -7.30 -4.58
CA LEU A 28 -13.07 -7.72 -4.14
C LEU A 28 -14.05 -7.65 -5.31
N ASP A 29 -14.67 -8.77 -5.61
CA ASP A 29 -15.72 -8.88 -6.62
C ASP A 29 -17.03 -9.26 -5.90
N PHE A 30 -17.87 -8.26 -5.65
CA PHE A 30 -19.12 -8.47 -4.92
C PHE A 30 -20.17 -9.20 -5.74
N GLU A 31 -20.18 -9.06 -7.06
CA GLU A 31 -21.13 -9.76 -7.91
C GLU A 31 -20.91 -11.26 -7.86
N ASN A 32 -19.66 -11.70 -7.91
CA ASN A 32 -19.29 -13.12 -7.89
C ASN A 32 -18.95 -13.62 -6.48
N GLN A 33 -19.00 -12.77 -5.48
CA GLN A 33 -18.68 -13.09 -4.09
C GLN A 33 -17.27 -13.69 -3.93
N VAL A 34 -16.30 -13.08 -4.62
CA VAL A 34 -14.90 -13.52 -4.62
C VAL A 34 -14.01 -12.44 -4.01
N ALA A 35 -13.10 -12.83 -3.13
CA ALA A 35 -12.02 -12.01 -2.63
C ALA A 35 -10.69 -12.68 -2.98
N GLU A 36 -9.82 -11.96 -3.68
CA GLU A 36 -8.51 -12.44 -4.08
C GLU A 36 -7.43 -11.60 -3.40
N GLN A 37 -6.55 -12.25 -2.64
CA GLN A 37 -5.40 -11.57 -2.06
C GLN A 37 -4.29 -11.43 -3.10
N LYS A 38 -3.94 -10.18 -3.42
CA LYS A 38 -2.90 -9.87 -4.40
C LYS A 38 -1.53 -9.70 -3.76
N ILE A 39 -1.48 -9.17 -2.55
CA ILE A 39 -0.24 -8.97 -1.78
C ILE A 39 -0.47 -9.44 -0.35
N ASP A 40 0.44 -10.25 0.16
CA ASP A 40 0.56 -10.55 1.58
C ASP A 40 1.84 -9.88 2.10
N TRP A 41 1.67 -8.93 3.01
CA TRP A 41 2.73 -8.08 3.54
C TRP A 41 3.49 -8.74 4.69
N ASN A 42 3.90 -9.99 4.51
CA ASN A 42 4.69 -10.74 5.50
C ASN A 42 6.00 -11.27 4.93
N THR A 43 6.22 -11.09 3.63
CA THR A 43 7.24 -11.81 2.89
C THR A 43 8.55 -11.01 2.73
N GLY A 44 9.53 -11.63 2.08
CA GLY A 44 10.89 -11.13 1.94
C GLY A 44 11.06 -9.86 1.10
N ASP A 45 9.99 -9.32 0.52
CA ASP A 45 10.04 -8.08 -0.24
C ASP A 45 10.22 -6.84 0.64
N ILE A 46 10.06 -6.99 1.97
CA ILE A 46 10.08 -5.90 2.91
C ILE A 46 11.21 -6.09 3.90
N ASP A 47 12.08 -5.10 3.99
CA ASP A 47 13.10 -5.03 5.02
C ASP A 47 12.54 -4.37 6.28
N PHE A 48 12.38 -5.15 7.35
CA PHE A 48 11.90 -4.66 8.63
C PHE A 48 13.04 -4.29 9.60
N ALA A 49 14.30 -4.42 9.20
CA ALA A 49 15.44 -4.13 10.07
C ALA A 49 15.45 -2.66 10.52
N GLY A 50 15.55 -2.44 11.83
CA GLY A 50 15.55 -1.11 12.43
C GLY A 50 14.24 -0.35 12.33
N ARG A 51 13.17 -1.01 11.92
CA ARG A 51 11.83 -0.44 11.77
C ARG A 51 10.94 -0.93 12.90
N GLY A 52 10.03 -0.08 13.34
CA GLY A 52 8.98 -0.48 14.27
C GLY A 52 7.92 -1.35 13.59
N TRP A 53 6.80 -1.48 14.23
CA TRP A 53 5.64 -2.26 13.83
C TRP A 53 4.69 -1.39 12.97
N ASP A 54 3.50 -1.89 12.65
CA ASP A 54 2.50 -1.17 11.89
C ASP A 54 2.98 -0.70 10.50
N ARG A 55 3.55 -1.63 9.75
CA ARG A 55 4.02 -1.39 8.38
C ARG A 55 2.96 -1.67 7.32
N GLY A 56 1.73 -1.82 7.73
CA GLY A 56 0.65 -2.19 6.84
C GLY A 56 0.44 -1.20 5.69
N LEU A 57 -0.13 -1.72 4.63
CA LEU A 57 -0.44 -0.98 3.41
C LEU A 57 -1.64 -0.07 3.64
N ARG A 58 -1.53 1.18 3.23
CA ARG A 58 -2.55 2.20 3.46
C ARG A 58 -3.09 2.76 2.16
N GLY A 59 -2.64 3.92 1.74
CA GLY A 59 -3.10 4.53 0.50
C GLY A 59 -2.63 3.78 -0.74
N ILE A 60 -3.48 3.71 -1.74
CA ILE A 60 -3.19 3.10 -3.03
C ILE A 60 -3.58 4.06 -4.15
N GLU A 61 -2.74 4.17 -5.17
CA GLU A 61 -2.98 4.99 -6.35
C GLU A 61 -2.57 4.23 -7.61
N PHE A 62 -3.34 4.42 -8.67
CA PHE A 62 -3.10 3.77 -9.94
C PHE A 62 -2.65 4.77 -10.99
N THR A 63 -1.67 4.35 -11.79
CA THR A 63 -1.34 4.98 -13.06
C THR A 63 -1.68 3.99 -14.19
N ASP A 64 -1.44 4.38 -15.44
CA ASP A 64 -1.69 3.50 -16.57
C ASP A 64 -0.82 2.23 -16.56
N ALA A 65 0.35 2.30 -15.93
CA ALA A 65 1.35 1.23 -15.96
C ALA A 65 1.80 0.74 -14.57
N GLU A 66 1.38 1.41 -13.50
CA GLU A 66 1.93 1.15 -12.16
C GLU A 66 0.89 1.28 -11.07
N ILE A 67 1.15 0.60 -9.96
CA ILE A 67 0.35 0.67 -8.74
C ILE A 67 1.27 1.16 -7.63
N TRP A 68 0.91 2.29 -7.01
CA TRP A 68 1.67 2.90 -5.93
C TRP A 68 0.97 2.68 -4.60
N ILE A 69 1.71 2.22 -3.60
CA ILE A 69 1.15 1.90 -2.28
C ILE A 69 2.01 2.51 -1.19
N ALA A 70 1.38 3.30 -0.32
CA ALA A 70 2.04 3.87 0.85
C ALA A 70 2.02 2.85 2.01
N ALA A 71 3.17 2.70 2.66
CA ALA A 71 3.32 1.79 3.80
C ALA A 71 4.18 2.46 4.87
N SER A 72 3.56 3.32 5.65
CA SER A 72 4.17 4.04 6.77
C SER A 72 5.39 4.89 6.38
N ASP A 73 6.57 4.31 6.27
CA ASP A 73 7.82 5.02 5.99
C ASP A 73 8.42 4.66 4.62
N GLU A 74 7.64 3.99 3.79
CA GLU A 74 8.09 3.53 2.48
C GLU A 74 6.97 3.64 1.45
N LEU A 75 7.35 3.96 0.22
CA LEU A 75 6.45 4.01 -0.92
C LEU A 75 6.84 2.88 -1.87
N PHE A 76 5.89 2.01 -2.17
CA PHE A 76 6.11 0.86 -3.03
C PHE A 76 5.46 1.06 -4.40
N CYS A 77 6.16 0.62 -5.44
CA CYS A 77 5.68 0.62 -6.81
C CYS A 77 5.58 -0.80 -7.32
N TYR A 78 4.40 -1.18 -7.79
CA TYR A 78 4.10 -2.49 -8.36
C TYR A 78 3.70 -2.36 -9.81
N ASP A 79 3.91 -3.43 -10.58
CA ASP A 79 3.33 -3.55 -11.92
C ASP A 79 1.82 -3.88 -11.84
N PRO A 80 1.10 -3.88 -12.99
CA PRO A 80 -0.33 -4.20 -12.99
C PRO A 80 -0.67 -5.61 -12.49
N GLU A 81 0.26 -6.52 -12.45
CA GLU A 81 0.10 -7.87 -11.91
C GLU A 81 0.50 -7.98 -10.43
N PHE A 82 0.70 -6.84 -9.76
CA PHE A 82 1.09 -6.75 -8.35
C PHE A 82 2.47 -7.38 -8.05
N ARG A 83 3.40 -7.30 -8.99
CA ARG A 83 4.80 -7.65 -8.76
C ARG A 83 5.57 -6.38 -8.42
N LEU A 84 6.43 -6.47 -7.40
CA LEU A 84 7.21 -5.33 -6.94
C LEU A 84 8.23 -4.90 -7.99
N ILE A 85 8.16 -3.62 -8.40
CA ILE A 85 9.12 -2.99 -9.31
C ILE A 85 10.21 -2.28 -8.52
N ALA A 86 9.82 -1.46 -7.54
CA ALA A 86 10.73 -0.62 -6.77
C ALA A 86 10.11 -0.18 -5.45
N SER A 87 10.96 0.24 -4.52
CA SER A 87 10.51 0.89 -3.30
C SER A 87 11.39 2.11 -3.00
N TYR A 88 10.79 3.09 -2.32
CA TYR A 88 11.44 4.36 -2.03
C TYR A 88 11.26 4.72 -0.56
N ARG A 89 12.35 5.14 0.06
CA ARG A 89 12.39 5.63 1.44
C ARG A 89 13.10 6.94 1.50
N ASN A 90 12.64 7.82 2.37
CA ASN A 90 13.42 8.99 2.78
C ASN A 90 12.99 9.42 4.18
N GLN A 91 13.76 10.34 4.76
CA GLN A 91 13.57 10.79 6.15
C GLN A 91 12.22 11.49 6.39
N TYR A 92 11.55 11.96 5.35
CA TYR A 92 10.28 12.68 5.47
C TYR A 92 9.06 11.75 5.36
N LEU A 93 9.26 10.50 4.94
CA LEU A 93 8.19 9.49 4.93
C LEU A 93 8.00 8.91 6.32
N ARG A 94 6.94 9.34 7.00
CA ARG A 94 6.65 8.86 8.35
C ARG A 94 5.15 8.81 8.59
N HIS A 95 4.65 7.63 8.86
CA HIS A 95 3.21 7.36 8.99
C HIS A 95 2.43 7.87 7.78
N CYS A 96 2.91 7.54 6.59
CA CYS A 96 2.22 7.87 5.34
C CYS A 96 0.92 7.07 5.22
N HIS A 97 -0.16 7.75 4.87
CA HIS A 97 -1.49 7.18 4.82
C HIS A 97 -2.10 7.23 3.42
N GLU A 98 -2.41 8.43 2.96
CA GLU A 98 -3.08 8.64 1.69
C GLU A 98 -2.07 9.07 0.63
N ILE A 99 -2.33 8.63 -0.58
CA ILE A 99 -1.60 9.08 -1.76
C ILE A 99 -2.59 9.50 -2.84
N TYR A 100 -2.18 10.47 -3.62
CA TYR A 100 -2.95 10.97 -4.74
C TYR A 100 -2.01 11.36 -5.88
N ARG A 101 -2.35 10.95 -7.08
CA ARG A 101 -1.57 11.32 -8.26
C ARG A 101 -2.27 12.41 -9.05
N ARG A 102 -1.49 13.39 -9.47
CA ARG A 102 -1.89 14.36 -10.47
C ARG A 102 -0.71 14.61 -11.43
N ASP A 103 -0.93 14.34 -12.70
CA ASP A 103 0.11 14.42 -13.73
C ASP A 103 1.33 13.53 -13.35
N ASN A 104 2.51 14.11 -13.23
CA ASN A 104 3.73 13.40 -12.84
C ASN A 104 4.08 13.52 -11.35
N LEU A 105 3.13 14.00 -10.54
CA LEU A 105 3.34 14.21 -9.11
C LEU A 105 2.51 13.21 -8.30
N LEU A 106 3.14 12.64 -7.29
CA LEU A 106 2.47 11.91 -6.22
C LEU A 106 2.48 12.77 -4.96
N PHE A 107 1.30 12.97 -4.39
CA PHE A 107 1.14 13.66 -3.11
C PHE A 107 0.88 12.61 -2.03
N LEU A 108 1.62 12.71 -0.94
CA LEU A 108 1.52 11.79 0.19
C LEU A 108 1.27 12.57 1.48
N THR A 109 0.36 12.07 2.31
CA THR A 109 0.25 12.57 3.68
C THR A 109 1.31 11.89 4.54
N SER A 110 2.14 12.68 5.20
CA SER A 110 3.17 12.21 6.14
C SER A 110 2.78 12.68 7.55
N THR A 111 1.90 11.91 8.20
CA THR A 111 1.27 12.33 9.46
C THR A 111 2.25 12.39 10.63
N GLY A 112 3.38 11.68 10.56
CA GLY A 112 4.44 11.79 11.55
C GLY A 112 5.13 13.16 11.59
N PHE A 113 4.92 14.00 10.55
CA PHE A 113 5.44 15.35 10.44
C PHE A 113 4.34 16.40 10.21
N ASP A 114 3.06 16.00 10.27
CA ASP A 114 1.92 16.85 9.92
C ASP A 114 2.10 17.54 8.54
N SER A 115 2.60 16.78 7.57
CA SER A 115 3.02 17.30 6.28
C SER A 115 2.34 16.62 5.11
N LEU A 116 2.21 17.37 4.03
CA LEU A 116 1.91 16.87 2.69
C LEU A 116 3.20 16.95 1.87
N LEU A 117 3.61 15.83 1.30
CA LEU A 117 4.80 15.72 0.47
C LEU A 117 4.45 15.62 -1.01
#